data_2db6be67c73f395866ca3ba5b0a6b727
#
_entry.id   2db6be67c73f395866ca3ba5b0a6b727
#
_cell.length_a   1.000
_cell.length_b   1.000
_cell.length_c   1.000
_cell.angle_alpha   90.00
_cell.angle_beta   90.00
_cell.angle_gamma   90.00
#
_symmetry.space_group_name_H-M   'P 1'
#
loop_
_entity.id
_entity.type
_entity.pdbx_description
1 polymer ?
#
loop_
_entity_poly.entity_id
_entity_poly.type
_entity_poly.pdbx_seq_one_letter_code
_entity_poly.pdbx_strand_id
1 'polypeptide(L)'
;MRALSCVLSCVLGAMVVVAGQSPPDAKLLAELKQLFPFATSFSPKGGAPPHITAFVNSEGTQVPAGYAFWTTELEPLERGYHGPIKILVGMDRKGILAGVIVVENHEPYGNFSVEPPQFALQFKGKDIRDPFKVGRDVDAVSRASITIESATRAIRNSARRVARELLPPDARQ
;
A
#
# COMPACT_ATOMS: atom_id res chain seq x y z
N MET A 1 -24.52 6.87 67.36
CA MET A 1 -23.39 7.51 66.67
C MET A 1 -22.90 6.54 65.66
N ARG A 2 -23.22 6.80 64.36
CA ARG A 2 -22.86 5.94 63.20
C ARG A 2 -21.77 6.64 62.39
N ALA A 3 -20.60 6.06 62.39
CA ALA A 3 -19.49 6.53 61.57
C ALA A 3 -19.68 6.11 60.11
N LEU A 4 -19.75 7.09 59.19
CA LEU A 4 -19.85 6.92 57.73
C LEU A 4 -18.42 6.82 57.17
N SER A 5 -18.02 5.63 56.74
CA SER A 5 -16.72 5.37 56.13
C SER A 5 -16.84 5.66 54.64
N CYS A 6 -16.19 6.73 54.18
CA CYS A 6 -16.14 7.13 52.78
C CYS A 6 -14.98 6.39 52.09
N VAL A 7 -15.28 5.39 51.26
CA VAL A 7 -14.28 4.69 50.46
C VAL A 7 -14.08 5.48 49.17
N LEU A 8 -12.94 6.16 49.08
CA LEU A 8 -12.50 6.89 47.87
C LEU A 8 -11.89 5.88 46.86
N SER A 9 -12.67 5.50 45.87
CA SER A 9 -12.22 4.59 44.81
C SER A 9 -11.39 5.38 43.78
N CYS A 10 -10.06 5.20 43.83
CA CYS A 10 -9.13 5.81 42.90
C CYS A 10 -9.13 5.00 41.61
N VAL A 11 -9.83 5.46 40.55
CA VAL A 11 -9.78 4.88 39.24
C VAL A 11 -8.48 5.34 38.57
N LEU A 12 -7.47 4.47 38.55
CA LEU A 12 -6.24 4.66 37.79
C LEU A 12 -6.57 4.43 36.30
N GLY A 13 -6.80 5.50 35.58
CA GLY A 13 -6.91 5.46 34.12
C GLY A 13 -5.55 5.12 33.53
N ALA A 14 -5.40 3.90 33.00
CA ALA A 14 -4.24 3.52 32.22
C ALA A 14 -4.24 4.32 30.90
N MET A 15 -3.40 5.34 30.81
CA MET A 15 -3.07 6.01 29.57
C MET A 15 -2.30 5.00 28.68
N VAL A 16 -2.97 4.44 27.70
CA VAL A 16 -2.32 3.68 26.62
C VAL A 16 -1.53 4.69 25.80
N VAL A 17 -0.23 4.76 26.03
CA VAL A 17 0.70 5.48 25.14
C VAL A 17 0.76 4.70 23.82
N VAL A 18 -0.04 5.11 22.86
CA VAL A 18 0.12 4.67 21.48
C VAL A 18 1.47 5.22 21.02
N ALA A 19 2.45 4.33 20.84
CA ALA A 19 3.76 4.66 20.31
C ALA A 19 3.56 5.46 19.02
N GLY A 20 3.96 6.74 19.02
CA GLY A 20 3.73 7.68 17.94
C GLY A 20 4.50 7.25 16.70
N GLN A 21 3.79 6.67 15.75
CA GLN A 21 4.29 6.55 14.38
C GLN A 21 4.24 7.96 13.77
N SER A 22 5.39 8.44 13.31
CA SER A 22 5.48 9.75 12.66
C SER A 22 4.57 9.80 11.43
N PRO A 23 3.90 10.94 11.18
CA PRO A 23 3.13 11.12 9.94
C PRO A 23 4.03 10.93 8.72
N PRO A 24 3.45 10.58 7.54
CA PRO A 24 4.20 10.47 6.30
C PRO A 24 5.01 11.74 6.04
N ASP A 25 6.26 11.60 5.59
CA ASP A 25 7.06 12.74 5.16
C ASP A 25 6.43 13.42 3.92
N ALA A 26 6.89 14.63 3.58
CA ALA A 26 6.30 15.43 2.51
C ALA A 26 6.36 14.72 1.13
N LYS A 27 7.41 13.94 0.86
CA LYS A 27 7.57 13.18 -0.39
C LYS A 27 6.55 12.05 -0.43
N LEU A 28 6.48 11.25 0.61
CA LEU A 28 5.51 10.15 0.71
C LEU A 28 4.07 10.67 0.65
N LEU A 29 3.78 11.80 1.29
CA LEU A 29 2.45 12.41 1.22
C LEU A 29 2.07 12.81 -0.22
N ALA A 30 3.02 13.34 -1.01
CA ALA A 30 2.80 13.66 -2.41
C ALA A 30 2.54 12.39 -3.26
N GLU A 31 3.31 11.32 -3.04
CA GLU A 31 3.12 10.02 -3.69
C GLU A 31 1.75 9.40 -3.34
N LEU A 32 1.35 9.45 -2.08
CA LEU A 32 0.05 8.98 -1.62
C LEU A 32 -1.11 9.77 -2.24
N LYS A 33 -0.97 11.09 -2.36
CA LYS A 33 -1.97 11.93 -3.04
C LYS A 33 -2.04 11.70 -4.55
N GLN A 34 -0.92 11.32 -5.18
CA GLN A 34 -0.92 10.92 -6.59
C GLN A 34 -1.73 9.62 -6.78
N LEU A 35 -1.60 8.65 -5.88
CA LEU A 35 -2.36 7.40 -5.92
C LEU A 35 -3.83 7.59 -5.54
N PHE A 36 -4.10 8.44 -4.54
CA PHE A 36 -5.43 8.69 -3.99
C PHE A 36 -5.75 10.19 -3.97
N PRO A 37 -6.02 10.81 -5.14
CA PRO A 37 -6.22 12.26 -5.24
C PRO A 37 -7.43 12.77 -4.45
N PHE A 38 -8.40 11.91 -4.18
CA PHE A 38 -9.61 12.25 -3.42
C PHE A 38 -9.49 11.96 -1.92
N ALA A 39 -8.37 11.39 -1.46
CA ALA A 39 -8.16 11.12 -0.04
C ALA A 39 -8.01 12.43 0.75
N THR A 40 -8.73 12.52 1.87
CA THR A 40 -8.68 13.67 2.79
C THR A 40 -7.58 13.50 3.84
N SER A 41 -7.24 12.25 4.19
CA SER A 41 -6.19 11.92 5.16
C SER A 41 -5.62 10.54 4.93
N PHE A 42 -4.47 10.27 5.57
CA PHE A 42 -3.78 8.99 5.52
C PHE A 42 -3.42 8.55 6.94
N SER A 43 -3.54 7.25 7.23
CA SER A 43 -3.05 6.70 8.49
C SER A 43 -1.51 6.72 8.54
N PRO A 44 -0.90 6.63 9.73
CA PRO A 44 0.46 6.15 9.84
C PRO A 44 0.59 4.75 9.21
N LYS A 45 1.82 4.39 8.79
CA LYS A 45 2.10 3.03 8.32
C LYS A 45 1.98 2.04 9.49
N GLY A 46 1.24 0.96 9.29
CA GLY A 46 1.04 -0.05 10.32
C GLY A 46 0.22 -1.24 9.84
N GLY A 47 -0.18 -2.08 10.78
CA GLY A 47 -1.00 -3.26 10.51
C GLY A 47 -0.22 -4.48 10.03
N ALA A 48 -0.96 -5.55 9.82
CA ALA A 48 -0.46 -6.81 9.27
C ALA A 48 -1.41 -7.25 8.14
N PRO A 49 -0.96 -7.21 6.87
CA PRO A 49 0.33 -6.75 6.37
C PRO A 49 0.57 -5.23 6.54
N PRO A 50 1.83 -4.74 6.55
CA PRO A 50 2.11 -3.31 6.72
C PRO A 50 1.55 -2.49 5.55
N HIS A 51 0.75 -1.47 5.87
CA HIS A 51 0.09 -0.61 4.90
C HIS A 51 -0.19 0.78 5.47
N ILE A 52 -0.57 1.69 4.60
CA ILE A 52 -1.15 3.00 4.91
C ILE A 52 -2.58 3.00 4.40
N THR A 53 -3.54 3.39 5.24
CA THR A 53 -4.94 3.52 4.83
C THR A 53 -5.19 4.94 4.32
N ALA A 54 -5.75 5.06 3.12
CA ALA A 54 -6.28 6.30 2.59
C ALA A 54 -7.73 6.47 3.02
N PHE A 55 -8.11 7.64 3.53
CA PHE A 55 -9.46 7.95 3.97
C PHE A 55 -10.10 9.04 3.12
N VAL A 56 -11.40 8.94 2.95
CA VAL A 56 -12.25 10.01 2.40
C VAL A 56 -13.26 10.42 3.47
N ASN A 57 -13.75 11.66 3.38
CA ASN A 57 -14.82 12.14 4.24
C ASN A 57 -16.17 11.85 3.58
N SER A 58 -17.02 11.08 4.24
CA SER A 58 -18.37 10.79 3.82
C SER A 58 -19.34 11.19 4.94
N GLU A 59 -20.18 12.18 4.69
CA GLU A 59 -21.20 12.67 5.65
C GLU A 59 -20.59 13.02 7.04
N GLY A 60 -19.41 13.63 7.05
CA GLY A 60 -18.71 14.01 8.29
C GLY A 60 -17.93 12.86 8.97
N THR A 61 -17.97 11.65 8.42
CA THR A 61 -17.24 10.50 8.94
C THR A 61 -16.09 10.12 8.02
N GLN A 62 -14.92 9.81 8.58
CA GLN A 62 -13.79 9.28 7.82
C GLN A 62 -14.02 7.80 7.52
N VAL A 63 -14.06 7.45 6.24
CA VAL A 63 -14.20 6.08 5.77
C VAL A 63 -12.98 5.66 4.96
N PRO A 64 -12.49 4.40 5.11
CA PRO A 64 -11.39 3.91 4.28
C PRO A 64 -11.77 3.91 2.80
N ALA A 65 -10.90 4.46 1.95
CA ALA A 65 -11.04 4.48 0.50
C ALA A 65 -10.12 3.46 -0.19
N GLY A 66 -8.97 3.15 0.43
CA GLY A 66 -8.00 2.22 -0.13
C GLY A 66 -6.77 2.07 0.75
N TYR A 67 -5.79 1.33 0.23
CA TYR A 67 -4.57 0.96 0.93
C TYR A 67 -3.35 1.21 0.05
N ALA A 68 -2.30 1.78 0.63
CA ALA A 68 -0.99 1.90 0.01
C ALA A 68 0.04 1.03 0.74
N PHE A 69 0.92 0.36 0.00
CA PHE A 69 1.91 -0.57 0.56
C PHE A 69 3.12 -0.70 -0.36
N TRP A 70 4.26 -1.11 0.19
CA TRP A 70 5.50 -1.30 -0.59
C TRP A 70 5.72 -2.76 -0.93
N THR A 71 6.10 -3.01 -2.19
CA THR A 71 6.41 -4.36 -2.68
C THR A 71 7.54 -5.01 -1.90
N THR A 72 8.60 -4.28 -1.58
CA THR A 72 9.78 -4.81 -0.87
C THR A 72 9.51 -5.24 0.57
N GLU A 73 8.45 -4.72 1.19
CA GLU A 73 8.04 -5.12 2.54
C GLU A 73 7.18 -6.40 2.52
N LEU A 74 6.43 -6.62 1.44
CA LEU A 74 5.51 -7.75 1.31
C LEU A 74 6.13 -8.93 0.55
N GLU A 75 6.98 -8.64 -0.43
CA GLU A 75 7.67 -9.62 -1.26
C GLU A 75 9.21 -9.40 -1.20
N PRO A 76 9.84 -9.54 -0.04
CA PRO A 76 11.26 -9.19 0.16
C PRO A 76 12.23 -10.07 -0.63
N LEU A 77 11.78 -11.22 -1.10
CA LEU A 77 12.57 -12.16 -1.90
C LEU A 77 12.46 -11.90 -3.41
N GLU A 78 11.51 -11.10 -3.85
CA GLU A 78 11.34 -10.77 -5.26
C GLU A 78 12.40 -9.76 -5.68
N ARG A 79 13.16 -10.08 -6.72
CA ARG A 79 14.29 -9.30 -7.19
C ARG A 79 14.29 -9.18 -8.71
N GLY A 80 14.63 -7.99 -9.18
CA GLY A 80 15.04 -7.77 -10.56
C GLY A 80 16.42 -8.35 -10.86
N TYR A 81 17.09 -7.80 -11.84
CA TYR A 81 18.42 -8.26 -12.23
C TYR A 81 19.50 -7.87 -11.20
N HIS A 82 19.49 -6.64 -10.70
CA HIS A 82 20.47 -6.13 -9.73
C HIS A 82 19.95 -6.01 -8.29
N GLY A 83 18.67 -6.25 -8.05
CA GLY A 83 18.18 -6.17 -6.68
C GLY A 83 16.67 -6.00 -6.56
N PRO A 84 16.18 -5.67 -5.37
CA PRO A 84 14.77 -5.41 -5.17
C PRO A 84 14.35 -4.12 -5.87
N ILE A 85 13.14 -4.11 -6.45
CA ILE A 85 12.52 -2.93 -7.02
C ILE A 85 11.47 -2.46 -6.04
N LYS A 86 11.69 -1.29 -5.42
CA LYS A 86 10.78 -0.72 -4.44
C LYS A 86 9.68 0.05 -5.13
N ILE A 87 8.48 -0.48 -5.05
CA ILE A 87 7.29 0.09 -5.67
C ILE A 87 6.24 0.37 -4.60
N LEU A 88 5.71 1.59 -4.58
CA LEU A 88 4.54 1.94 -3.81
C LEU A 88 3.29 1.61 -4.64
N VAL A 89 2.44 0.74 -4.13
CA VAL A 89 1.21 0.29 -4.78
C VAL A 89 0.01 0.88 -4.05
N GLY A 90 -0.90 1.51 -4.77
CA GLY A 90 -2.21 1.93 -4.29
C GLY A 90 -3.29 0.97 -4.77
N MET A 91 -4.20 0.55 -3.88
CA MET A 91 -5.32 -0.33 -4.19
C MET A 91 -6.58 0.14 -3.47
N ASP A 92 -7.70 0.18 -4.17
CA ASP A 92 -8.98 0.53 -3.56
C ASP A 92 -9.59 -0.65 -2.78
N ARG A 93 -10.74 -0.41 -2.15
CA ARG A 93 -11.46 -1.44 -1.36
C ARG A 93 -12.16 -2.51 -2.20
N LYS A 94 -12.16 -2.38 -3.52
CA LYS A 94 -12.71 -3.36 -4.47
C LYS A 94 -11.63 -4.25 -5.07
N GLY A 95 -10.36 -4.01 -4.74
CA GLY A 95 -9.23 -4.74 -5.30
C GLY A 95 -8.75 -4.18 -6.64
N ILE A 96 -9.14 -2.95 -6.98
CA ILE A 96 -8.66 -2.28 -8.18
C ILE A 96 -7.42 -1.45 -7.83
N LEU A 97 -6.36 -1.58 -8.61
CA LEU A 97 -5.16 -0.78 -8.41
C LEU A 97 -5.43 0.69 -8.77
N ALA A 98 -5.28 1.58 -7.81
CA ALA A 98 -5.31 3.02 -8.02
C ALA A 98 -4.11 3.49 -8.85
N GLY A 99 -3.01 2.78 -8.76
CA GLY A 99 -1.78 2.98 -9.51
C GLY A 99 -0.58 2.39 -8.78
N VAL A 100 0.59 2.58 -9.39
CA VAL A 100 1.89 2.22 -8.80
C VAL A 100 2.88 3.36 -9.01
N ILE A 101 3.86 3.49 -8.10
CA ILE A 101 4.97 4.45 -8.20
C ILE A 101 6.26 3.69 -7.92
N VAL A 102 7.18 3.69 -8.88
CA VAL A 102 8.53 3.15 -8.66
C VAL A 102 9.32 4.15 -7.84
N VAL A 103 9.59 3.79 -6.59
CA VAL A 103 10.26 4.67 -5.60
C VAL A 103 11.77 4.55 -5.70
N GLU A 104 12.28 3.32 -5.91
CA GLU A 104 13.70 3.03 -5.97
C GLU A 104 13.96 1.75 -6.77
N ASN A 105 14.99 1.77 -7.60
CA ASN A 105 15.54 0.61 -8.28
C ASN A 105 17.03 0.82 -8.58
N HIS A 106 17.75 -0.26 -8.82
CA HIS A 106 19.16 -0.26 -9.20
C HIS A 106 19.37 -1.05 -10.50
N GLU A 107 18.34 -1.16 -11.30
CA GLU A 107 18.36 -1.95 -12.53
C GLU A 107 19.17 -1.26 -13.62
N PRO A 108 20.05 -1.99 -14.35
CA PRO A 108 20.93 -1.41 -15.37
C PRO A 108 20.15 -0.79 -16.52
N TYR A 109 18.92 -1.25 -16.74
CA TYR A 109 18.00 -0.79 -17.77
C TYR A 109 16.72 -0.17 -17.19
N GLY A 110 16.77 0.30 -15.92
CA GLY A 110 15.64 0.91 -15.23
C GLY A 110 15.06 2.09 -15.98
N ASN A 111 15.95 2.93 -16.56
CA ASN A 111 15.61 4.16 -17.28
C ASN A 111 14.70 3.98 -18.50
N PHE A 112 14.62 2.79 -19.10
CA PHE A 112 13.69 2.50 -20.20
C PHE A 112 12.73 1.33 -19.90
N SER A 113 12.78 0.75 -18.72
CA SER A 113 11.91 -0.36 -18.32
C SER A 113 10.88 0.05 -17.26
N VAL A 114 11.30 0.25 -16.01
CA VAL A 114 10.39 0.50 -14.87
C VAL A 114 10.24 1.98 -14.50
N GLU A 115 11.20 2.83 -14.85
CA GLU A 115 11.15 4.26 -14.55
C GLU A 115 10.22 5.06 -15.48
N PRO A 116 10.08 4.75 -16.80
CA PRO A 116 9.16 5.48 -17.63
C PRO A 116 7.72 5.40 -17.13
N PRO A 117 6.95 6.49 -17.20
CA PRO A 117 5.55 6.53 -16.78
C PRO A 117 4.67 5.45 -17.42
N GLN A 118 5.01 5.01 -18.62
CA GLN A 118 4.31 3.96 -19.36
C GLN A 118 4.27 2.64 -18.59
N PHE A 119 5.33 2.30 -17.84
CA PHE A 119 5.31 1.12 -16.99
C PHE A 119 4.25 1.24 -15.90
N ALA A 120 4.26 2.32 -15.15
CA ALA A 120 3.33 2.53 -14.04
C ALA A 120 1.87 2.65 -14.51
N LEU A 121 1.64 3.28 -15.66
CA LEU A 121 0.30 3.48 -16.23
C LEU A 121 -0.42 2.17 -16.55
N GLN A 122 0.31 1.09 -16.87
CA GLN A 122 -0.28 -0.21 -17.19
C GLN A 122 -0.98 -0.87 -16.00
N PHE A 123 -0.66 -0.45 -14.79
CA PHE A 123 -1.23 -1.03 -13.57
C PHE A 123 -2.44 -0.25 -13.05
N LYS A 124 -2.63 0.99 -13.48
CA LYS A 124 -3.78 1.79 -13.06
C LYS A 124 -5.07 1.19 -13.59
N GLY A 125 -6.01 0.90 -12.69
CA GLY A 125 -7.29 0.29 -13.02
C GLY A 125 -7.26 -1.24 -13.18
N LYS A 126 -6.11 -1.90 -13.05
CA LYS A 126 -6.04 -3.37 -13.03
C LYS A 126 -6.72 -3.92 -11.78
N ASP A 127 -7.44 -5.01 -11.98
CA ASP A 127 -8.03 -5.81 -10.90
C ASP A 127 -7.01 -6.81 -10.35
N ILE A 128 -7.00 -7.08 -9.06
CA ILE A 128 -6.14 -8.11 -8.45
C ILE A 128 -6.34 -9.50 -9.05
N ARG A 129 -7.49 -9.72 -9.69
CA ARG A 129 -7.85 -10.96 -10.40
C ARG A 129 -7.23 -11.06 -11.79
N ASP A 130 -6.78 -9.95 -12.36
CA ASP A 130 -6.11 -9.94 -13.67
C ASP A 130 -4.85 -10.82 -13.66
N PRO A 131 -4.40 -11.32 -14.82
CA PRO A 131 -3.26 -12.22 -14.91
C PRO A 131 -1.94 -11.62 -14.41
N PHE A 132 -1.72 -10.32 -14.62
CA PHE A 132 -0.42 -9.66 -14.39
C PHE A 132 0.70 -10.45 -15.05
N LYS A 133 0.55 -10.70 -16.34
CA LYS A 133 1.49 -11.50 -17.13
C LYS A 133 2.13 -10.68 -18.23
N VAL A 134 3.46 -10.55 -18.16
CA VAL A 134 4.26 -9.87 -19.18
C VAL A 134 4.07 -10.57 -20.55
N GLY A 135 3.88 -9.77 -21.58
CA GLY A 135 3.54 -10.22 -22.93
C GLY A 135 2.06 -10.56 -23.14
N ARG A 136 1.21 -10.39 -22.12
CA ARG A 136 -0.24 -10.60 -22.22
C ARG A 136 -1.04 -9.35 -21.83
N ASP A 137 -0.92 -8.90 -20.61
CA ASP A 137 -1.62 -7.75 -20.04
C ASP A 137 -0.68 -6.74 -19.37
N VAL A 138 0.64 -7.00 -19.45
CA VAL A 138 1.73 -6.08 -19.16
C VAL A 138 2.73 -6.17 -20.30
N ASP A 139 3.20 -5.02 -20.80
CA ASP A 139 4.12 -4.96 -21.92
C ASP A 139 5.50 -5.52 -21.58
N ALA A 140 6.04 -6.29 -22.50
CA ALA A 140 7.42 -6.75 -22.43
C ALA A 140 8.37 -5.65 -22.91
N VAL A 141 9.51 -5.52 -22.24
CA VAL A 141 10.58 -4.61 -22.65
C VAL A 141 11.83 -5.42 -22.99
N SER A 142 12.28 -5.29 -24.25
CA SER A 142 13.49 -5.97 -24.71
C SER A 142 14.69 -5.61 -23.84
N ARG A 143 15.51 -6.61 -23.50
CA ARG A 143 16.70 -6.51 -22.63
C ARG A 143 16.40 -6.21 -21.15
N ALA A 144 15.13 -6.06 -20.75
CA ALA A 144 14.73 -5.81 -19.39
C ALA A 144 13.68 -6.83 -18.87
N SER A 145 13.59 -8.02 -19.49
CA SER A 145 12.57 -9.02 -19.17
C SER A 145 12.57 -9.40 -17.67
N ILE A 146 13.74 -9.64 -17.09
CA ILE A 146 13.88 -10.01 -15.67
C ILE A 146 13.32 -8.89 -14.78
N THR A 147 13.66 -7.64 -15.07
CA THR A 147 13.22 -6.45 -14.34
C THR A 147 11.70 -6.29 -14.41
N ILE A 148 11.12 -6.32 -15.62
CA ILE A 148 9.68 -6.16 -15.82
C ILE A 148 8.89 -7.32 -15.19
N GLU A 149 9.34 -8.55 -15.38
CA GLU A 149 8.69 -9.72 -14.79
C GLU A 149 8.71 -9.69 -13.26
N SER A 150 9.86 -9.36 -12.67
CA SER A 150 10.02 -9.25 -11.23
C SER A 150 9.12 -8.14 -10.66
N ALA A 151 9.18 -6.93 -11.22
CA ALA A 151 8.34 -5.81 -10.79
C ALA A 151 6.85 -6.18 -10.89
N THR A 152 6.44 -6.82 -11.99
CA THR A 152 5.05 -7.25 -12.20
C THR A 152 4.62 -8.31 -11.18
N ARG A 153 5.48 -9.31 -10.89
CA ARG A 153 5.19 -10.32 -9.85
C ARG A 153 5.12 -9.70 -8.47
N ALA A 154 6.04 -8.79 -8.14
CA ALA A 154 6.04 -8.08 -6.86
C ALA A 154 4.73 -7.30 -6.64
N ILE A 155 4.28 -6.53 -7.64
CA ILE A 155 3.02 -5.78 -7.60
C ILE A 155 1.84 -6.75 -7.41
N ARG A 156 1.73 -7.78 -8.26
CA ARG A 156 0.64 -8.76 -8.20
C ARG A 156 0.56 -9.45 -6.85
N ASN A 157 1.67 -9.99 -6.37
CA ASN A 157 1.69 -10.80 -5.16
C ASN A 157 1.42 -9.95 -3.92
N SER A 158 2.02 -8.75 -3.85
CA SER A 158 1.76 -7.79 -2.77
C SER A 158 0.29 -7.38 -2.73
N ALA A 159 -0.30 -7.02 -3.88
CA ALA A 159 -1.70 -6.62 -3.96
C ALA A 159 -2.64 -7.75 -3.51
N ARG A 160 -2.40 -8.97 -3.98
CA ARG A 160 -3.18 -10.15 -3.58
C ARG A 160 -3.02 -10.50 -2.12
N ARG A 161 -1.83 -10.30 -1.54
CA ARG A 161 -1.59 -10.50 -0.11
C ARG A 161 -2.38 -9.50 0.73
N VAL A 162 -2.31 -8.21 0.40
CA VAL A 162 -3.08 -7.16 1.08
C VAL A 162 -4.58 -7.40 0.92
N ALA A 163 -5.04 -7.77 -0.27
CA ALA A 163 -6.44 -8.08 -0.52
C ALA A 163 -6.95 -9.21 0.35
N ARG A 164 -6.20 -10.31 0.49
CA ARG A 164 -6.61 -11.45 1.34
C ARG A 164 -6.86 -11.06 2.79
N GLU A 165 -6.09 -10.12 3.31
CA GLU A 165 -6.17 -9.74 4.73
C GLU A 165 -7.15 -8.59 4.98
N LEU A 166 -7.22 -7.61 4.07
CA LEU A 166 -7.90 -6.34 4.34
C LEU A 166 -9.21 -6.14 3.57
N LEU A 167 -9.40 -6.83 2.44
CA LEU A 167 -10.64 -6.67 1.67
C LEU A 167 -11.75 -7.61 2.16
N PRO A 168 -13.02 -7.23 1.98
CA PRO A 168 -14.14 -8.13 2.24
C PRO A 168 -14.14 -9.33 1.26
N PRO A 169 -14.75 -10.46 1.62
CA PRO A 169 -14.70 -11.70 0.83
C PRO A 169 -15.16 -11.57 -0.61
N ASP A 170 -16.17 -10.74 -0.88
CA ASP A 170 -16.71 -10.45 -2.20
C ASP A 170 -15.73 -9.70 -3.12
N ALA A 171 -14.85 -8.91 -2.57
CA ALA A 171 -13.81 -8.19 -3.32
C ALA A 171 -12.52 -9.01 -3.57
N ARG A 172 -12.45 -10.23 -3.02
CA ARG A 172 -11.26 -11.12 -3.13
C ARG A 172 -11.38 -12.17 -4.25
N GLN A 173 -12.61 -12.39 -4.75
CA GLN A 173 -12.97 -13.48 -5.69
C GLN A 173 -12.84 -13.05 -7.14
#